data_3e2667fbf578c8c8add62fe227d41ebd
#
_entry.id   3e2667fbf578c8c8add62fe227d41ebd
#
_cell.length_a   1.000
_cell.length_b   1.000
_cell.length_c   1.000
_cell.angle_alpha   90.00
_cell.angle_beta   90.00
_cell.angle_gamma   90.00
#
_symmetry.space_group_name_H-M   'P 1'
#
loop_
_entity.id
_entity.type
_entity.pdbx_description
1 polymer ?
#
loop_
_entity_poly.entity_id
_entity_poly.type
_entity_poly.pdbx_seq_one_letter_code
_entity_poly.pdbx_strand_id
1 'polypeptide(L)'
;FDTYLTGELFSILRQHSILKHDLEAEEFNAEHPAFVNGVEVGFSESTPLLTSLFRVRARSLLIERDPLANAAFLSGRLLGEEVRSAIKNLPKMEKIHLVGGSSLTKLYAKALTLAEREVQQHPGDDLVRLGLTAAWQFLYS
;
A
#
# COMPACT_ATOMS: atom_id res chain seq x y z
N PHE A 1 -5.15 -9.89 -15.84
CA PHE A 1 -4.58 -9.49 -14.54
C PHE A 1 -3.79 -8.19 -14.70
N ASP A 2 -3.70 -7.41 -13.63
CA ASP A 2 -2.93 -6.16 -13.61
C ASP A 2 -1.76 -6.29 -12.63
N THR A 3 -0.69 -5.52 -12.88
CA THR A 3 0.49 -5.47 -12.03
C THR A 3 0.82 -4.02 -11.70
N TYR A 4 1.33 -3.78 -10.48
CA TYR A 4 1.64 -2.46 -9.98
C TYR A 4 3.07 -2.41 -9.42
N LEU A 5 3.79 -1.32 -9.66
CA LEU A 5 5.15 -1.08 -9.16
C LEU A 5 5.18 -0.33 -7.82
N THR A 6 4.08 -0.31 -7.09
CA THR A 6 3.89 0.55 -5.91
C THR A 6 4.95 0.34 -4.84
N GLY A 7 5.25 -0.92 -4.50
CA GLY A 7 6.26 -1.23 -3.49
C GLY A 7 7.68 -0.86 -3.94
N GLU A 8 8.02 -1.11 -5.20
CA GLU A 8 9.30 -0.73 -5.76
C GLU A 8 9.46 0.79 -5.85
N LEU A 9 8.42 1.48 -6.32
CA LEU A 9 8.42 2.95 -6.36
C LEU A 9 8.62 3.56 -4.97
N PHE A 10 7.91 3.05 -3.95
CA PHE A 10 8.09 3.49 -2.57
C PHE A 10 9.53 3.28 -2.09
N SER A 11 10.11 2.10 -2.38
CA SER A 11 11.49 1.77 -2.02
C SER A 11 12.51 2.69 -2.70
N ILE A 12 12.36 2.95 -4.00
CA ILE A 12 13.24 3.86 -4.76
C ILE A 12 13.14 5.28 -4.20
N LEU A 13 11.94 5.78 -3.94
CA LEU A 13 11.74 7.12 -3.37
C LEU A 13 12.38 7.25 -2.00
N ARG A 14 12.26 6.22 -1.16
CA ARG A 14 12.83 6.18 0.19
C ARG A 14 14.35 6.07 0.20
N GLN A 15 14.95 5.37 -0.75
CA GLN A 15 16.39 5.04 -0.72
C GLN A 15 17.23 5.91 -1.65
N HIS A 16 16.68 6.30 -2.80
CA HIS A 16 17.47 6.86 -3.91
C HIS A 16 16.97 8.21 -4.43
N SER A 17 15.93 8.78 -3.83
CA SER A 17 15.41 10.07 -4.27
C SER A 17 15.85 11.23 -3.37
N ILE A 18 15.52 12.45 -3.79
CA ILE A 18 15.65 13.67 -2.97
C ILE A 18 14.83 13.59 -1.66
N LEU A 19 13.85 12.70 -1.57
CA LEU A 19 13.00 12.49 -0.39
C LEU A 19 13.65 11.56 0.65
N LYS A 20 14.80 10.95 0.36
CA LYS A 20 15.45 9.96 1.21
C LYS A 20 15.44 10.36 2.69
N HIS A 21 15.96 11.53 3.01
CA HIS A 21 16.06 11.97 4.41
C HIS A 21 14.70 12.31 5.05
N ASP A 22 13.71 12.64 4.23
CA ASP A 22 12.36 12.96 4.70
C ASP A 22 11.49 11.72 4.92
N LEU A 23 11.98 10.54 4.51
CA LEU A 23 11.31 9.24 4.57
C LEU A 23 12.09 8.20 5.41
N GLU A 24 13.15 8.62 6.09
CA GLU A 24 13.92 7.79 7.03
C GLU A 24 13.07 7.55 8.28
N ALA A 25 12.33 6.45 8.28
CA ALA A 25 11.49 6.07 9.40
C ALA A 25 11.52 4.55 9.61
N GLU A 26 11.27 4.14 10.84
CA GLU A 26 10.95 2.76 11.17
C GLU A 26 9.58 2.37 10.62
N GLU A 27 9.11 1.17 10.94
CA GLU A 27 7.79 0.70 10.54
C GLU A 27 6.69 1.57 11.17
N PHE A 28 5.63 1.83 10.40
CA PHE A 28 4.39 2.44 10.85
C PHE A 28 3.24 1.44 10.70
N ASN A 29 2.18 1.62 11.47
CA ASN A 29 1.00 0.77 11.37
C ASN A 29 -0.06 1.37 10.41
N ALA A 30 -1.00 0.53 9.99
CA ALA A 30 -2.07 0.92 9.07
C ALA A 30 -3.06 1.95 9.67
N GLU A 31 -3.08 2.13 10.99
CA GLU A 31 -3.93 3.12 11.67
C GLU A 31 -3.25 4.48 11.82
N HIS A 32 -2.01 4.63 11.37
CA HIS A 32 -1.30 5.91 11.46
C HIS A 32 -2.08 7.00 10.70
N PRO A 33 -2.40 8.15 11.32
CA PRO A 33 -3.25 9.18 10.72
C PRO A 33 -2.73 9.68 9.36
N ALA A 34 -1.40 9.81 9.21
CA ALA A 34 -0.81 10.22 7.96
C ALA A 34 -0.96 9.16 6.86
N PHE A 35 -0.95 7.85 7.20
CA PHE A 35 -1.24 6.79 6.24
C PHE A 35 -2.68 6.87 5.74
N VAL A 36 -3.64 6.98 6.66
CA VAL A 36 -5.07 7.13 6.31
C VAL A 36 -5.29 8.34 5.41
N ASN A 37 -4.76 9.49 5.78
CA ASN A 37 -4.82 10.70 4.96
C ASN A 37 -4.18 10.50 3.58
N GLY A 38 -3.04 9.81 3.51
CA GLY A 38 -2.40 9.44 2.25
C GLY A 38 -3.31 8.62 1.35
N VAL A 39 -3.98 7.59 1.89
CA VAL A 39 -4.94 6.75 1.16
C VAL A 39 -6.11 7.58 0.62
N GLU A 40 -6.70 8.44 1.44
CA GLU A 40 -7.80 9.32 1.04
C GLU A 40 -7.39 10.27 -0.10
N VAL A 41 -6.20 10.86 -0.02
CA VAL A 41 -5.63 11.68 -1.10
C VAL A 41 -5.38 10.83 -2.35
N GLY A 42 -5.00 9.55 -2.19
CA GLY A 42 -4.81 8.57 -3.25
C GLY A 42 -6.10 8.23 -4.01
N PHE A 43 -7.22 8.20 -3.31
CA PHE A 43 -8.54 7.99 -3.93
C PHE A 43 -9.02 9.20 -4.74
N SER A 44 -8.52 10.39 -4.44
CA SER A 44 -8.90 11.62 -5.14
C SER A 44 -8.09 11.81 -6.43
N GLU A 45 -8.79 12.08 -7.53
CA GLU A 45 -8.16 12.47 -8.80
C GLU A 45 -7.70 13.94 -8.82
N SER A 46 -8.10 14.72 -7.82
CA SER A 46 -7.84 16.16 -7.77
C SER A 46 -6.39 16.53 -7.47
N THR A 47 -5.61 15.62 -6.86
CA THR A 47 -4.22 15.88 -6.50
C THR A 47 -3.29 14.94 -7.26
N PRO A 48 -2.54 15.43 -8.25
CA PRO A 48 -1.55 14.63 -8.96
C PRO A 48 -0.48 14.04 -8.04
N LEU A 49 -0.03 12.82 -8.33
CA LEU A 49 0.99 12.13 -7.53
C LEU A 49 2.26 12.98 -7.39
N LEU A 50 2.78 13.52 -8.48
CA LEU A 50 4.00 14.33 -8.47
C LEU A 50 3.90 15.56 -7.55
N THR A 51 2.73 16.18 -7.47
CA THR A 51 2.46 17.28 -6.53
C THR A 51 2.53 16.78 -5.08
N SER A 52 1.99 15.61 -4.79
CA SER A 52 2.05 15.00 -3.45
C SER A 52 3.48 14.69 -3.03
N LEU A 53 4.31 14.16 -3.94
CA LEU A 53 5.74 13.90 -3.68
C LEU A 53 6.48 15.16 -3.30
N PHE A 54 6.30 16.25 -4.06
CA PHE A 54 6.96 17.50 -3.77
C PHE A 54 6.46 18.14 -2.47
N ARG A 55 5.18 17.99 -2.12
CA ARG A 55 4.62 18.48 -0.85
C ARG A 55 5.29 17.84 0.37
N VAL A 56 5.64 16.56 0.31
CA VAL A 56 6.39 15.89 1.39
C VAL A 56 7.70 16.63 1.64
N ARG A 57 8.46 16.91 0.57
CA ARG A 57 9.73 17.66 0.68
C ARG A 57 9.54 19.08 1.18
N ALA A 58 8.57 19.82 0.61
CA ALA A 58 8.29 21.19 0.99
C ALA A 58 7.87 21.30 2.46
N ARG A 59 7.03 20.37 2.96
CA ARG A 59 6.61 20.34 4.36
C ARG A 59 7.79 20.15 5.30
N SER A 60 8.69 19.22 5.00
CA SER A 60 9.89 18.96 5.81
C SER A 60 10.84 20.17 5.88
N LEU A 61 10.89 20.98 4.82
CA LEU A 61 11.76 22.14 4.76
C LEU A 61 11.17 23.39 5.39
N LEU A 62 9.84 23.57 5.29
CA LEU A 62 9.17 24.84 5.60
C LEU A 62 8.36 24.80 6.90
N ILE A 63 7.97 23.64 7.38
CA ILE A 63 7.08 23.50 8.55
C ILE A 63 7.75 22.65 9.61
N GLU A 64 7.75 21.34 9.43
CA GLU A 64 8.26 20.38 10.39
C GLU A 64 8.71 19.11 9.68
N ARG A 65 9.88 18.62 10.10
CA ARG A 65 10.41 17.34 9.62
C ARG A 65 9.89 16.20 10.49
N ASP A 66 8.96 15.43 9.96
CA ASP A 66 8.45 14.19 10.56
C ASP A 66 8.60 13.03 9.56
N PRO A 67 9.73 12.32 9.57
CA PRO A 67 9.99 11.25 8.61
C PRO A 67 8.99 10.11 8.70
N LEU A 68 8.48 9.79 9.90
CA LEU A 68 7.49 8.75 10.09
C LEU A 68 6.16 9.10 9.44
N ALA A 69 5.64 10.29 9.73
CA ALA A 69 4.40 10.76 9.11
C ALA A 69 4.54 10.91 7.59
N ASN A 70 5.70 11.36 7.11
CA ASN A 70 5.97 11.49 5.69
C ASN A 70 6.01 10.12 4.98
N ALA A 71 6.69 9.11 5.56
CA ALA A 71 6.74 7.76 5.02
C ALA A 71 5.35 7.11 5.03
N ALA A 72 4.60 7.25 6.12
CA ALA A 72 3.24 6.77 6.24
C ALA A 72 2.30 7.43 5.20
N PHE A 73 2.36 8.75 5.07
CA PHE A 73 1.57 9.48 4.07
C PHE A 73 1.90 9.03 2.64
N LEU A 74 3.18 8.95 2.30
CA LEU A 74 3.59 8.55 0.95
C LEU A 74 3.14 7.12 0.63
N SER A 75 3.32 6.17 1.57
CA SER A 75 2.84 4.81 1.40
C SER A 75 1.32 4.77 1.18
N GLY A 76 0.57 5.48 2.03
CA GLY A 76 -0.89 5.60 1.87
C GLY A 76 -1.28 6.21 0.53
N ARG A 77 -0.57 7.26 0.10
CA ARG A 77 -0.83 7.93 -1.19
C ARG A 77 -0.67 7.00 -2.39
N LEU A 78 0.40 6.21 -2.40
CA LEU A 78 0.66 5.26 -3.47
C LEU A 78 -0.34 4.10 -3.45
N LEU A 79 -0.60 3.52 -2.27
CA LEU A 79 -1.57 2.42 -2.12
C LEU A 79 -3.00 2.87 -2.44
N GLY A 80 -3.38 4.08 -2.05
CA GLY A 80 -4.71 4.63 -2.38
C GLY A 80 -4.93 4.75 -3.88
N GLU A 81 -3.93 5.22 -4.62
CA GLU A 81 -4.00 5.30 -6.08
C GLU A 81 -4.07 3.94 -6.76
N GLU A 82 -3.25 2.99 -6.30
CA GLU A 82 -3.29 1.60 -6.77
C GLU A 82 -4.65 0.96 -6.50
N VAL A 83 -5.13 1.01 -5.25
CA VAL A 83 -6.43 0.43 -4.86
C VAL A 83 -7.56 1.05 -5.66
N ARG A 84 -7.60 2.37 -5.82
CA ARG A 84 -8.58 3.07 -6.65
C ARG A 84 -8.58 2.53 -8.08
N SER A 85 -7.40 2.36 -8.67
CA SER A 85 -7.25 1.82 -10.02
C SER A 85 -7.71 0.36 -10.10
N ALA A 86 -7.26 -0.48 -9.16
CA ALA A 86 -7.54 -1.91 -9.15
C ALA A 86 -9.04 -2.22 -8.98
N ILE A 87 -9.74 -1.48 -8.11
CA ILE A 87 -11.17 -1.74 -7.84
C ILE A 87 -12.13 -1.08 -8.83
N LYS A 88 -11.64 -0.24 -9.75
CA LYS A 88 -12.47 0.55 -10.67
C LYS A 88 -13.46 -0.31 -11.46
N ASN A 89 -13.04 -1.49 -11.87
CA ASN A 89 -13.83 -2.39 -12.72
C ASN A 89 -14.38 -3.60 -11.93
N LEU A 90 -14.18 -3.67 -10.60
CA LEU A 90 -14.67 -4.77 -9.77
C LEU A 90 -16.08 -4.47 -9.23
N PRO A 91 -16.99 -5.45 -9.24
CA PRO A 91 -18.29 -5.31 -8.59
C PRO A 91 -18.16 -4.92 -7.12
N LYS A 92 -19.01 -4.01 -6.62
CA LYS A 92 -18.93 -3.53 -5.23
C LYS A 92 -19.11 -4.62 -4.18
N MET A 93 -19.91 -5.63 -4.47
CA MET A 93 -20.26 -6.75 -3.56
C MET A 93 -19.23 -7.88 -3.58
N GLU A 94 -18.19 -7.79 -4.39
CA GLU A 94 -17.18 -8.82 -4.48
C GLU A 94 -16.19 -8.70 -3.31
N LYS A 95 -16.02 -9.83 -2.60
CA LYS A 95 -15.03 -9.95 -1.53
C LYS A 95 -13.62 -10.03 -2.12
N ILE A 96 -12.71 -9.21 -1.60
CA ILE A 96 -11.32 -9.17 -2.05
C ILE A 96 -10.46 -10.04 -1.13
N HIS A 97 -9.74 -10.99 -1.71
CA HIS A 97 -8.79 -11.84 -1.01
C HIS A 97 -7.39 -11.28 -1.14
N LEU A 98 -6.78 -10.93 0.00
CA LEU A 98 -5.38 -10.49 0.07
C LEU A 98 -4.49 -11.66 0.47
N VAL A 99 -3.47 -11.93 -0.33
CA VAL A 99 -2.47 -12.98 -0.08
C VAL A 99 -1.09 -12.35 -0.02
N GLY A 100 -0.38 -12.51 1.08
CA GLY A 100 0.96 -11.96 1.23
C GLY A 100 1.49 -11.91 2.66
N GLY A 101 2.58 -11.19 2.86
CA GLY A 101 3.17 -10.96 4.19
C GLY A 101 2.29 -10.07 5.07
N SER A 102 2.30 -10.34 6.37
CA SER A 102 1.36 -9.75 7.34
C SER A 102 1.41 -8.21 7.43
N SER A 103 2.58 -7.59 7.32
CA SER A 103 2.70 -6.13 7.39
C SER A 103 2.05 -5.45 6.20
N LEU A 104 2.35 -5.92 4.99
CA LEU A 104 1.85 -5.34 3.75
C LEU A 104 0.35 -5.57 3.58
N THR A 105 -0.15 -6.79 3.88
CA THR A 105 -1.59 -7.10 3.78
C THR A 105 -2.44 -6.25 4.71
N LYS A 106 -1.93 -5.85 5.89
CA LYS A 106 -2.62 -4.92 6.78
C LYS A 106 -2.79 -3.52 6.17
N LEU A 107 -1.77 -3.01 5.49
CA LEU A 107 -1.85 -1.70 4.80
C LEU A 107 -2.88 -1.75 3.67
N TYR A 108 -2.84 -2.79 2.83
CA TYR A 108 -3.84 -2.99 1.76
C TYR A 108 -5.26 -3.19 2.33
N ALA A 109 -5.40 -3.99 3.40
CA ALA A 109 -6.69 -4.20 4.03
C ALA A 109 -7.29 -2.88 4.54
N LYS A 110 -6.48 -2.02 5.17
CA LYS A 110 -6.92 -0.70 5.60
C LYS A 110 -7.35 0.17 4.42
N ALA A 111 -6.55 0.23 3.34
CA ALA A 111 -6.89 1.00 2.15
C ALA A 111 -8.19 0.51 1.50
N LEU A 112 -8.38 -0.81 1.36
CA LEU A 112 -9.60 -1.40 0.83
C LEU A 112 -10.83 -1.16 1.73
N THR A 113 -10.66 -1.23 3.05
CA THR A 113 -11.73 -0.90 4.02
C THR A 113 -12.15 0.56 3.89
N LEU A 114 -11.21 1.49 3.73
CA LEU A 114 -11.51 2.91 3.45
C LEU A 114 -12.22 3.12 2.10
N ALA A 115 -12.02 2.19 1.14
CA ALA A 115 -12.75 2.14 -0.12
C ALA A 115 -14.09 1.37 -0.03
N GLU A 116 -14.57 1.08 1.19
CA GLU A 116 -15.82 0.34 1.45
C GLU A 116 -15.86 -1.05 0.80
N ARG A 117 -14.69 -1.75 0.78
CA ARG A 117 -14.59 -3.12 0.22
C ARG A 117 -14.47 -4.14 1.32
N GLU A 118 -15.16 -5.28 1.16
CA GLU A 118 -15.01 -6.43 2.03
C GLU A 118 -13.69 -7.15 1.73
N VAL A 119 -12.90 -7.41 2.78
CA VAL A 119 -11.54 -7.95 2.63
C VAL A 119 -11.36 -9.19 3.50
N GLN A 120 -10.71 -10.20 2.93
CA GLN A 120 -10.23 -11.36 3.66
C GLN A 120 -8.72 -11.52 3.46
N GLN A 121 -7.98 -11.57 4.56
CA GLN A 121 -6.52 -11.72 4.54
C GLN A 121 -6.13 -13.19 4.67
N HIS A 122 -5.13 -13.61 3.91
CA HIS A 122 -4.56 -14.95 3.94
C HIS A 122 -3.04 -14.88 4.06
N PRO A 123 -2.43 -15.57 5.04
CA PRO A 123 -0.97 -15.68 5.11
C PRO A 123 -0.42 -16.37 3.87
N GLY A 124 0.50 -15.71 3.17
CA GLY A 124 1.06 -16.23 1.92
C GLY A 124 1.76 -17.59 2.11
N ASP A 125 2.52 -17.74 3.18
CA ASP A 125 3.26 -18.98 3.49
C ASP A 125 2.34 -20.19 3.67
N ASP A 126 1.18 -20.01 4.30
CA ASP A 126 0.19 -21.08 4.48
C ASP A 126 -0.40 -21.52 3.14
N LEU A 127 -0.73 -20.58 2.27
CA LEU A 127 -1.28 -20.89 0.96
C LEU A 127 -0.25 -21.54 0.03
N VAL A 128 1.02 -21.11 0.08
CA VAL A 128 2.11 -21.76 -0.65
C VAL A 128 2.27 -23.21 -0.18
N ARG A 129 2.29 -23.46 1.12
CA ARG A 129 2.39 -24.82 1.68
C ARG A 129 1.21 -25.70 1.24
N LEU A 130 0.00 -25.19 1.31
CA LEU A 130 -1.20 -25.93 0.87
C LEU A 130 -1.15 -26.21 -0.64
N GLY A 131 -0.76 -25.24 -1.45
CA GLY A 131 -0.62 -25.39 -2.89
C GLY A 131 0.43 -26.44 -3.28
N LEU A 132 1.61 -26.41 -2.63
CA LEU A 132 2.65 -27.44 -2.85
C LEU A 132 2.19 -28.84 -2.43
N THR A 133 1.49 -28.94 -1.31
CA THR A 133 0.93 -30.23 -0.85
C THR A 133 -0.09 -30.78 -1.85
N ALA A 134 -1.00 -29.95 -2.34
CA ALA A 134 -1.98 -30.35 -3.35
C ALA A 134 -1.33 -30.76 -4.69
N ALA A 135 -0.32 -29.99 -5.13
CA ALA A 135 0.45 -30.32 -6.33
C ALA A 135 1.18 -31.67 -6.20
N TRP A 136 1.81 -31.92 -5.04
CA TRP A 136 2.49 -33.18 -4.77
C TRP A 136 1.52 -34.36 -4.78
N GLN A 137 0.36 -34.23 -4.13
CA GLN A 137 -0.69 -35.25 -4.15
C GLN A 137 -1.18 -35.55 -5.57
N PHE A 138 -1.39 -34.50 -6.38
CA PHE A 138 -1.82 -34.66 -7.77
C PHE A 138 -0.79 -35.38 -8.67
N LEU A 139 0.51 -35.14 -8.43
CA LEU A 139 1.57 -35.73 -9.25
C LEU A 139 1.95 -37.15 -8.85
N TYR A 140 1.71 -37.55 -7.60
CA TYR A 140 2.20 -38.81 -7.03
C TYR A 140 1.08 -39.71 -6.44
N SER A 141 -0.17 -39.37 -6.65
CA SER A 141 -1.34 -40.25 -6.41
C SER A 141 -1.76 -40.96 -7.69
#